data_411ae7b40a5a99593425939c9283de5f
#
_entry.id   411ae7b40a5a99593425939c9283de5f
#
_cell.length_a   1.000
_cell.length_b   1.000
_cell.length_c   1.000
_cell.angle_alpha   90.00
_cell.angle_beta   90.00
_cell.angle_gamma   90.00
#
_symmetry.space_group_name_H-M   'P 1'
#
loop_
_entity.id
_entity.type
_entity.pdbx_description
1 polymer ?
#
loop_
_entity_poly.entity_id
_entity_poly.type
_entity_poly.pdbx_seq_one_letter_code
_entity_poly.pdbx_strand_id
1 'polypeptide(L)'
;MVFTPNGTGLVRSANLTPAGYRRQVEIVAGYDFSADSADLPRSVAQAFLDEVRDIAELVPPAMAGPRARALRTLDVADGRLAASAATDRPPAGLKLAIAPVRPGQEALAGLDQVWSGPLARRSCRALSPFWDTPEDGSASRGVAAIAGRLATRKNAGRRPALDLLVTVEQGVGGDVARAPENILLSAPESVATRALLFESDDVTRRLHAKWLAYTSDDWIAVMFGSSNLTAMGLGLAPRSHRELNLWIGTARDSALGKRLATVIEDRGAIDLESVTFEPAIDDDEPTTMPVHEAFVAAIITGPIDTLAVRLTLEPKGLPTRWTIELPADGHRTLLASADWNGDPSPTLPLGAVDVIPPYLNVRWTASDGAEHQAAWVTNVDDMNMLPPPAELRDLPVDTLLTVLASTRPMRAELEAAFRSLEIAASTEINNELDPLKKFVSTTHLLPRVRRQSAALWGLRARLERPMCSTESLRWRLFGAMGPVYLAERLAEEASSVGTWLPGEAQFLLAELALTVRRTQWSVAPPLTHAVLDSTVEECLEAIKDHARRLPPGKDVLRLDRYLDAAFSEALQ
;
A
#
# COMPACT_ATOMS: atom_id res chain seq x y z
N MET A 1 -3.08 1.17 7.91
CA MET A 1 -2.20 2.35 8.14
C MET A 1 -0.78 1.97 7.77
N VAL A 2 0.00 2.88 7.22
CA VAL A 2 1.41 2.67 6.86
C VAL A 2 2.21 3.82 7.44
N PHE A 3 3.30 3.51 8.14
CA PHE A 3 4.31 4.48 8.55
C PHE A 3 5.58 4.27 7.77
N THR A 4 6.22 5.36 7.41
CA THR A 4 7.57 5.32 6.85
C THR A 4 8.57 5.81 7.88
N PRO A 5 9.80 5.28 7.89
CA PRO A 5 10.85 5.79 8.76
C PRO A 5 11.17 7.27 8.53
N ASN A 6 10.69 7.86 7.44
CA ASN A 6 10.89 9.27 7.10
C ASN A 6 9.91 10.24 7.76
N GLY A 7 9.01 9.75 8.61
CA GLY A 7 8.03 10.58 9.30
C GLY A 7 6.74 10.82 8.51
N THR A 8 6.48 10.05 7.46
CA THR A 8 5.21 10.09 6.75
C THR A 8 4.29 8.98 7.27
N GLY A 9 3.06 9.31 7.56
CA GLY A 9 2.00 8.36 7.91
C GLY A 9 0.86 8.40 6.90
N LEU A 10 0.26 7.24 6.65
CA LEU A 10 -0.92 7.09 5.79
C LEU A 10 -2.04 6.40 6.57
N VAL A 11 -3.21 7.03 6.62
CA VAL A 11 -4.46 6.41 7.06
C VAL A 11 -5.33 6.19 5.84
N ARG A 12 -5.80 4.97 5.64
CA ARG A 12 -6.57 4.63 4.45
C ARG A 12 -7.60 3.53 4.70
N SER A 13 -8.60 3.47 3.84
CA SER A 13 -9.61 2.41 3.81
C SER A 13 -9.10 1.12 3.13
N ALA A 14 -8.01 1.19 2.38
CA ALA A 14 -7.49 0.11 1.54
C ALA A 14 -6.83 -1.02 2.32
N ASN A 15 -7.09 -2.26 1.91
CA ASN A 15 -6.31 -3.43 2.27
C ASN A 15 -4.90 -3.39 1.63
N LEU A 16 -3.92 -4.08 2.23
CA LEU A 16 -2.57 -4.22 1.68
C LEU A 16 -2.54 -5.30 0.57
N THR A 17 -3.46 -5.20 -0.37
CA THR A 17 -3.62 -6.12 -1.50
C THR A 17 -3.42 -5.40 -2.83
N PRO A 18 -3.10 -6.11 -3.94
CA PRO A 18 -3.07 -5.49 -5.27
C PRO A 18 -4.40 -4.84 -5.65
N ALA A 19 -5.53 -5.40 -5.24
CA ALA A 19 -6.86 -4.82 -5.47
C ALA A 19 -7.00 -3.47 -4.76
N GLY A 20 -6.69 -3.40 -3.45
CA GLY A 20 -6.76 -2.17 -2.67
C GLY A 20 -5.83 -1.05 -3.18
N TYR A 21 -4.74 -1.41 -3.85
CA TYR A 21 -3.82 -0.41 -4.42
C TYR A 21 -4.17 0.05 -5.83
N ARG A 22 -4.83 -0.80 -6.64
CA ARG A 22 -4.94 -0.57 -8.09
C ARG A 22 -6.36 -0.63 -8.65
N ARG A 23 -7.27 -1.36 -8.00
CA ARG A 23 -8.57 -1.73 -8.58
C ARG A 23 -9.78 -1.24 -7.79
N GLN A 24 -9.57 -0.62 -6.64
CA GLN A 24 -10.65 -0.17 -5.77
C GLN A 24 -10.65 1.35 -5.62
N VAL A 25 -11.83 1.92 -5.37
CA VAL A 25 -12.00 3.31 -4.95
C VAL A 25 -11.78 3.38 -3.46
N GLU A 26 -10.75 4.11 -3.04
CA GLU A 26 -10.29 4.20 -1.67
C GLU A 26 -10.14 5.63 -1.21
N ILE A 27 -10.20 5.86 0.09
CA ILE A 27 -9.89 7.14 0.71
C ILE A 27 -8.59 7.02 1.47
N VAL A 28 -7.67 7.97 1.22
CA VAL A 28 -6.36 8.01 1.86
C VAL A 28 -6.11 9.42 2.39
N ALA A 29 -5.66 9.53 3.62
CA ALA A 29 -5.03 10.73 4.15
C ALA A 29 -3.55 10.46 4.41
N GLY A 30 -2.69 11.29 3.83
CA GLY A 30 -1.27 11.36 4.15
C GLY A 30 -1.02 12.48 5.13
N TYR A 31 -0.06 12.28 6.03
CA TYR A 31 0.45 13.31 6.91
C TYR A 31 1.95 13.13 7.12
N ASP A 32 2.63 14.25 7.28
CA ASP A 32 4.06 14.29 7.54
C ASP A 32 4.35 14.92 8.90
N PHE A 33 5.44 14.48 9.52
CA PHE A 33 6.05 15.14 10.66
C PHE A 33 7.57 15.19 10.46
N SER A 34 8.06 16.40 10.29
CA SER A 34 9.48 16.70 10.07
C SER A 34 10.01 17.63 11.15
N ALA A 35 11.30 17.96 11.08
CA ALA A 35 11.90 18.95 11.98
C ALA A 35 11.24 20.33 11.85
N ASP A 36 10.77 20.69 10.65
CA ASP A 36 10.30 22.04 10.32
C ASP A 36 8.76 22.14 10.24
N SER A 37 8.06 21.03 10.06
CA SER A 37 6.60 21.00 9.90
C SER A 37 5.98 19.72 10.45
N ALA A 38 4.71 19.81 10.87
CA ALA A 38 3.91 18.65 11.24
C ALA A 38 2.44 18.91 10.89
N ASP A 39 1.84 17.95 10.18
CA ASP A 39 0.45 18.02 9.73
C ASP A 39 -0.54 17.63 10.84
N LEU A 40 -0.09 16.85 11.83
CA LEU A 40 -0.91 16.40 12.95
C LEU A 40 -0.35 16.92 14.29
N PRO A 41 -1.22 17.19 15.28
CA PRO A 41 -0.80 17.36 16.66
C PRO A 41 -0.02 16.15 17.15
N ARG A 42 0.99 16.38 17.99
CA ARG A 42 1.84 15.31 18.54
C ARG A 42 1.03 14.21 19.23
N SER A 43 0.03 14.59 20.03
CA SER A 43 -0.84 13.64 20.73
C SER A 43 -1.63 12.73 19.78
N VAL A 44 -2.09 13.25 18.63
CA VAL A 44 -2.79 12.44 17.61
C VAL A 44 -1.83 11.51 16.89
N ALA A 45 -0.66 12.01 16.48
CA ALA A 45 0.36 11.20 15.83
C ALA A 45 0.87 10.10 16.77
N GLN A 46 1.10 10.40 18.05
CA GLN A 46 1.49 9.42 19.08
C GLN A 46 0.43 8.34 19.26
N ALA A 47 -0.83 8.73 19.38
CA ALA A 47 -1.93 7.76 19.51
C ALA A 47 -2.03 6.80 18.29
N PHE A 48 -1.67 7.27 17.09
CA PHE A 48 -1.52 6.38 15.94
C PHE A 48 -0.37 5.38 16.10
N LEU A 49 0.79 5.85 16.54
CA LEU A 49 1.96 4.98 16.73
C LEU A 49 1.67 3.93 17.80
N ASP A 50 1.03 4.35 18.89
CA ASP A 50 0.66 3.46 20.00
C ASP A 50 -0.31 2.35 19.54
N GLU A 51 -1.34 2.69 18.75
CA GLU A 51 -2.29 1.69 18.24
C GLU A 51 -1.62 0.70 17.28
N VAL A 52 -0.72 1.17 16.39
CA VAL A 52 0.03 0.28 15.51
C VAL A 52 1.01 -0.58 16.30
N ARG A 53 1.59 -0.07 17.37
CA ARG A 53 2.43 -0.83 18.30
C ARG A 53 1.63 -1.95 18.98
N ASP A 54 0.46 -1.64 19.51
CA ASP A 54 -0.46 -2.63 20.09
C ASP A 54 -0.79 -3.75 19.09
N ILE A 55 -1.04 -3.40 17.82
CA ILE A 55 -1.28 -4.39 16.76
C ILE A 55 -0.02 -5.24 16.50
N ALA A 56 1.16 -4.61 16.43
CA ALA A 56 2.42 -5.32 16.22
C ALA A 56 2.74 -6.28 17.38
N GLU A 57 2.33 -5.94 18.61
CA GLU A 57 2.52 -6.79 19.79
C GLU A 57 1.61 -8.02 19.81
N LEU A 58 0.50 -8.01 19.08
CA LEU A 58 -0.37 -9.18 18.90
C LEU A 58 0.26 -10.25 18.00
N VAL A 59 1.29 -9.89 17.22
CA VAL A 59 2.00 -10.86 16.38
C VAL A 59 2.66 -11.92 17.27
N PRO A 60 2.44 -13.22 17.00
CA PRO A 60 2.95 -14.31 17.81
C PRO A 60 4.47 -14.23 18.02
N PRO A 61 4.99 -14.60 19.19
CA PRO A 61 6.44 -14.61 19.48
C PRO A 61 7.27 -15.45 18.50
N ALA A 62 6.67 -16.48 17.90
CA ALA A 62 7.31 -17.29 16.87
C ALA A 62 7.67 -16.49 15.60
N MET A 63 6.99 -15.37 15.33
CA MET A 63 7.32 -14.41 14.29
C MET A 63 8.23 -13.28 14.79
N ALA A 64 9.21 -13.60 15.64
CA ALA A 64 10.06 -12.62 16.31
C ALA A 64 10.78 -11.67 15.36
N GLY A 65 11.26 -12.14 14.21
CA GLY A 65 11.95 -11.33 13.22
C GLY A 65 11.06 -10.21 12.63
N PRO A 66 9.93 -10.53 11.97
CA PRO A 66 8.98 -9.55 11.46
C PRO A 66 8.44 -8.61 12.55
N ARG A 67 8.09 -9.14 13.74
CA ARG A 67 7.65 -8.35 14.88
C ARG A 67 8.70 -7.34 15.31
N ALA A 68 9.94 -7.77 15.48
CA ALA A 68 11.04 -6.90 15.86
C ALA A 68 11.33 -5.81 14.82
N ARG A 69 11.19 -6.11 13.52
CA ARG A 69 11.30 -5.09 12.46
C ARG A 69 10.20 -4.04 12.58
N ALA A 70 8.95 -4.47 12.75
CA ALA A 70 7.82 -3.55 12.91
C ALA A 70 8.03 -2.63 14.12
N LEU A 71 8.39 -3.19 15.28
CA LEU A 71 8.63 -2.42 16.51
C LEU A 71 9.80 -1.44 16.34
N ARG A 72 10.93 -1.86 15.75
CA ARG A 72 12.04 -0.92 15.44
C ARG A 72 11.62 0.22 14.53
N THR A 73 10.79 -0.05 13.51
CA THR A 73 10.27 1.01 12.64
C THR A 73 9.43 2.01 13.42
N LEU A 74 8.62 1.53 14.35
CA LEU A 74 7.82 2.39 15.25
C LEU A 74 8.71 3.18 16.21
N ASP A 75 9.77 2.59 16.77
CA ASP A 75 10.72 3.30 17.63
C ASP A 75 11.42 4.45 16.88
N VAL A 76 11.76 4.24 15.60
CA VAL A 76 12.30 5.30 14.77
C VAL A 76 11.27 6.39 14.50
N ALA A 77 10.00 6.01 14.23
CA ALA A 77 8.92 6.96 14.03
C ALA A 77 8.64 7.79 15.31
N ASP A 78 8.66 7.16 16.49
CA ASP A 78 8.55 7.84 17.79
C ASP A 78 9.69 8.84 18.01
N GLY A 79 10.93 8.44 17.73
CA GLY A 79 12.09 9.32 17.83
C GLY A 79 11.97 10.55 16.91
N ARG A 80 11.45 10.39 15.70
CA ARG A 80 11.21 11.49 14.78
C ARG A 80 10.07 12.38 15.21
N LEU A 81 8.97 11.79 15.68
CA LEU A 81 7.86 12.57 16.22
C LEU A 81 8.31 13.42 17.41
N ALA A 82 9.14 12.87 18.30
CA ALA A 82 9.72 13.59 19.42
C ALA A 82 10.61 14.77 18.97
N ALA A 83 11.35 14.60 17.86
CA ALA A 83 12.25 15.61 17.29
C ALA A 83 11.54 16.57 16.31
N SER A 84 10.27 16.33 15.96
CA SER A 84 9.53 17.12 14.98
C SER A 84 9.02 18.45 15.54
N ALA A 85 8.59 19.34 14.65
CA ALA A 85 7.88 20.57 14.99
C ALA A 85 6.44 20.35 15.51
N ALA A 86 5.99 19.09 15.63
CA ALA A 86 4.65 18.77 16.10
C ALA A 86 4.40 19.33 17.51
N THR A 87 3.30 20.05 17.66
CA THR A 87 2.83 20.59 18.94
C THR A 87 1.57 19.84 19.37
N ASP A 88 1.18 19.96 20.64
CA ASP A 88 -0.07 19.37 21.13
C ASP A 88 -1.31 20.19 20.78
N ARG A 89 -1.13 21.37 20.18
CA ARG A 89 -2.24 22.22 19.76
C ARG A 89 -2.51 22.04 18.27
N PRO A 90 -3.71 21.57 17.90
CA PRO A 90 -4.12 21.56 16.51
C PRO A 90 -4.21 23.01 15.99
N PRO A 91 -4.11 23.23 14.68
CA PRO A 91 -4.43 24.51 14.06
C PRO A 91 -5.79 25.00 14.52
N ALA A 92 -5.94 26.34 14.67
CA ALA A 92 -7.20 26.93 15.11
C ALA A 92 -8.38 26.51 14.21
N GLY A 93 -9.46 26.04 14.82
CA GLY A 93 -10.63 25.57 14.08
C GLY A 93 -10.55 24.13 13.52
N LEU A 94 -9.44 23.42 13.77
CA LEU A 94 -9.28 22.01 13.42
C LEU A 94 -9.32 21.15 14.69
N LYS A 95 -10.12 20.08 14.66
CA LYS A 95 -10.14 19.03 15.69
C LYS A 95 -9.85 17.69 15.06
N LEU A 96 -9.02 16.89 15.68
CA LEU A 96 -8.59 15.59 15.20
C LEU A 96 -8.68 14.57 16.33
N ALA A 97 -9.15 13.37 16.01
CA ALA A 97 -9.17 12.25 16.93
C ALA A 97 -8.98 10.94 16.17
N ILE A 98 -8.19 10.04 16.71
CA ILE A 98 -8.20 8.65 16.24
C ILE A 98 -9.37 7.91 16.91
N ALA A 99 -9.90 6.94 16.20
CA ALA A 99 -10.97 6.08 16.69
C ALA A 99 -10.64 4.62 16.37
N PRO A 100 -9.81 3.98 17.20
CA PRO A 100 -9.56 2.55 17.08
C PRO A 100 -10.82 1.78 17.48
N VAL A 101 -11.10 0.69 16.75
CA VAL A 101 -12.11 -0.28 17.13
C VAL A 101 -11.41 -1.46 17.81
N ARG A 102 -11.80 -1.70 19.02
CA ARG A 102 -11.32 -2.81 19.86
C ARG A 102 -12.33 -3.07 20.96
N PRO A 103 -12.22 -4.18 21.75
CA PRO A 103 -13.18 -4.45 22.81
C PRO A 103 -13.40 -3.24 23.72
N GLY A 104 -14.67 -2.77 23.80
CA GLY A 104 -15.05 -1.60 24.60
C GLY A 104 -14.78 -0.23 23.96
N GLN A 105 -14.35 -0.18 22.70
CA GLN A 105 -14.14 1.08 21.97
C GLN A 105 -14.86 1.05 20.62
N GLU A 106 -15.68 2.08 20.39
CA GLU A 106 -16.49 2.26 19.18
C GLU A 106 -15.91 3.35 18.29
N ALA A 107 -15.93 3.15 16.96
CA ALA A 107 -15.50 4.15 15.99
C ALA A 107 -16.26 5.48 16.10
N LEU A 108 -17.55 5.43 16.44
CA LEU A 108 -18.39 6.60 16.56
C LEU A 108 -18.11 7.47 17.81
N ALA A 109 -17.36 6.96 18.80
CA ALA A 109 -16.98 7.75 19.97
C ALA A 109 -16.06 8.94 19.63
N GLY A 110 -15.30 8.84 18.56
CA GLY A 110 -14.44 9.93 18.07
C GLY A 110 -15.23 11.14 17.58
N LEU A 111 -16.49 10.98 17.17
CA LEU A 111 -17.34 12.09 16.75
C LEU A 111 -17.51 13.16 17.85
N ASP A 112 -17.72 12.74 19.08
CA ASP A 112 -17.96 13.68 20.18
C ASP A 112 -16.68 14.46 20.56
N GLN A 113 -15.49 13.92 20.25
CA GLN A 113 -14.22 14.61 20.45
C GLN A 113 -13.98 15.72 19.40
N VAL A 114 -14.42 15.50 18.18
CA VAL A 114 -14.19 16.46 17.08
C VAL A 114 -15.39 17.36 16.79
N TRP A 115 -16.57 17.08 17.36
CA TRP A 115 -17.75 17.92 17.17
C TRP A 115 -17.61 19.25 17.90
N SER A 116 -18.12 20.33 17.29
CA SER A 116 -18.05 21.67 17.90
C SER A 116 -19.28 21.96 18.78
N GLY A 117 -19.10 21.80 20.09
CA GLY A 117 -20.02 22.33 21.11
C GLY A 117 -21.50 22.00 20.95
N PRO A 118 -22.40 23.02 21.11
CA PRO A 118 -23.83 22.82 21.16
C PRO A 118 -24.52 22.69 19.79
N LEU A 119 -23.78 22.68 18.69
CA LEU A 119 -24.35 22.63 17.34
C LEU A 119 -25.13 21.34 17.12
N ALA A 120 -26.35 21.48 16.55
CA ALA A 120 -27.15 20.34 16.15
C ALA A 120 -26.58 19.70 14.88
N ARG A 121 -26.51 18.37 14.84
CA ARG A 121 -26.13 17.60 13.64
C ARG A 121 -27.33 17.58 12.69
N ARG A 122 -27.21 18.25 11.55
CA ARG A 122 -28.30 18.44 10.59
C ARG A 122 -28.41 17.32 9.57
N SER A 123 -27.27 16.79 9.15
CA SER A 123 -27.23 15.69 8.21
C SER A 123 -26.02 14.79 8.46
N CYS A 124 -26.13 13.57 7.95
CA CYS A 124 -25.04 12.62 7.85
C CYS A 124 -25.06 12.02 6.45
N ARG A 125 -23.89 11.91 5.84
CA ARG A 125 -23.65 11.15 4.62
C ARG A 125 -22.77 9.96 4.96
N ALA A 126 -23.16 8.78 4.53
CA ALA A 126 -22.49 7.52 4.87
C ALA A 126 -22.20 6.72 3.59
N LEU A 127 -20.93 6.35 3.38
CA LEU A 127 -20.48 5.53 2.26
C LEU A 127 -19.73 4.33 2.81
N SER A 128 -20.13 3.12 2.41
CA SER A 128 -19.45 1.89 2.74
C SER A 128 -19.71 0.85 1.64
N PRO A 129 -18.73 0.01 1.31
CA PRO A 129 -18.97 -1.12 0.41
C PRO A 129 -19.85 -2.19 1.07
N PHE A 130 -19.73 -2.32 2.41
CA PHE A 130 -20.41 -3.37 3.18
C PHE A 130 -21.25 -2.77 4.29
N TRP A 131 -22.44 -3.35 4.48
CA TRP A 131 -23.44 -2.99 5.47
C TRP A 131 -23.85 -4.24 6.25
N ASP A 132 -24.45 -4.09 7.43
CA ASP A 132 -25.00 -5.25 8.15
C ASP A 132 -26.06 -5.96 7.31
N THR A 133 -25.95 -7.28 7.24
CA THR A 133 -26.90 -8.19 6.59
C THR A 133 -27.41 -9.21 7.59
N PRO A 134 -28.24 -8.81 8.59
CA PRO A 134 -28.74 -9.74 9.57
C PRO A 134 -29.64 -10.79 8.89
N GLU A 135 -29.42 -12.08 9.20
CA GLU A 135 -30.14 -13.22 8.62
C GLU A 135 -31.66 -13.17 8.90
N ASP A 136 -32.07 -12.55 10.00
CA ASP A 136 -33.47 -12.39 10.41
C ASP A 136 -34.17 -11.18 9.78
N GLY A 137 -33.51 -10.45 8.89
CA GLY A 137 -34.03 -9.23 8.28
C GLY A 137 -34.19 -8.05 9.26
N SER A 138 -33.61 -8.14 10.46
CA SER A 138 -33.66 -7.05 11.44
C SER A 138 -32.94 -5.79 10.96
N ALA A 139 -33.10 -4.69 11.70
CA ALA A 139 -32.46 -3.43 11.38
C ALA A 139 -30.92 -3.53 11.43
N SER A 140 -30.21 -2.85 10.50
CA SER A 140 -28.76 -2.68 10.56
C SER A 140 -28.37 -1.92 11.83
N ARG A 141 -27.61 -2.56 12.71
CA ARG A 141 -27.13 -1.93 13.95
C ARG A 141 -26.16 -0.79 13.66
N GLY A 142 -25.36 -0.91 12.61
CA GLY A 142 -24.44 0.14 12.17
C GLY A 142 -25.18 1.39 11.74
N VAL A 143 -26.19 1.24 10.85
CA VAL A 143 -27.02 2.37 10.40
C VAL A 143 -27.84 2.97 11.55
N ALA A 144 -28.43 2.14 12.41
CA ALA A 144 -29.15 2.61 13.58
C ALA A 144 -28.28 3.44 14.53
N ALA A 145 -27.03 3.02 14.77
CA ALA A 145 -26.08 3.76 15.60
C ALA A 145 -25.68 5.10 14.96
N ILE A 146 -25.44 5.13 13.65
CA ILE A 146 -25.13 6.35 12.89
C ILE A 146 -26.32 7.32 12.99
N ALA A 147 -27.54 6.84 12.72
CA ALA A 147 -28.76 7.64 12.81
C ALA A 147 -29.03 8.15 14.25
N GLY A 148 -28.74 7.32 15.25
CA GLY A 148 -28.84 7.68 16.66
C GLY A 148 -27.98 8.90 17.04
N ARG A 149 -26.85 9.12 16.38
CA ARG A 149 -26.02 10.31 16.57
C ARG A 149 -26.63 11.58 15.95
N LEU A 150 -27.60 11.46 15.05
CA LEU A 150 -28.41 12.55 14.48
C LEU A 150 -29.64 12.86 15.34
N ALA A 151 -30.30 11.84 15.88
CA ALA A 151 -31.55 11.93 16.64
C ALA A 151 -31.33 12.56 18.03
N THR A 152 -30.84 13.78 18.08
CA THR A 152 -30.59 14.50 19.34
C THR A 152 -31.72 15.50 19.62
N ARG A 153 -32.01 15.81 20.92
CA ARG A 153 -32.97 16.82 21.35
C ARG A 153 -32.68 18.22 20.76
N LYS A 154 -31.43 18.47 20.31
CA LYS A 154 -31.03 19.75 19.71
C LYS A 154 -31.59 19.97 18.30
N ASN A 155 -32.16 18.96 17.67
CA ASN A 155 -32.86 19.08 16.37
C ASN A 155 -34.33 19.44 16.47
N ALA A 156 -34.80 19.95 17.62
CA ALA A 156 -36.19 20.29 17.83
C ALA A 156 -36.76 21.12 16.65
N GLY A 157 -37.84 20.60 16.05
CA GLY A 157 -38.55 21.25 14.94
C GLY A 157 -37.96 21.02 13.53
N ARG A 158 -36.82 20.31 13.36
CA ARG A 158 -36.27 19.97 12.02
C ARG A 158 -35.78 18.55 11.99
N ARG A 159 -36.31 17.74 11.08
CA ARG A 159 -35.93 16.34 10.88
C ARG A 159 -34.53 16.27 10.23
N PRO A 160 -33.51 15.71 10.89
CA PRO A 160 -32.18 15.57 10.28
C PRO A 160 -32.22 14.54 9.16
N ALA A 161 -31.28 14.65 8.21
CA ALA A 161 -31.17 13.75 7.07
C ALA A 161 -30.03 12.76 7.24
N LEU A 162 -30.26 11.50 6.87
CA LEU A 162 -29.25 10.46 6.70
C LEU A 162 -29.23 10.02 5.24
N ASP A 163 -28.18 10.35 4.54
CA ASP A 163 -27.95 9.97 3.15
C ASP A 163 -27.00 8.78 3.11
N LEU A 164 -27.51 7.62 2.66
CA LEU A 164 -26.75 6.39 2.47
C LEU A 164 -26.31 6.31 1.00
N LEU A 165 -25.01 6.39 0.76
CA LEU A 165 -24.46 6.36 -0.59
C LEU A 165 -24.18 4.90 -0.97
N VAL A 166 -24.79 4.43 -2.03
CA VAL A 166 -24.67 3.06 -2.54
C VAL A 166 -24.30 3.06 -4.02
N THR A 167 -23.59 2.05 -4.46
CA THR A 167 -23.31 1.82 -5.89
C THR A 167 -24.44 1.04 -6.52
N VAL A 168 -24.72 1.31 -7.79
CA VAL A 168 -25.68 0.56 -8.61
C VAL A 168 -24.94 -0.08 -9.77
N GLU A 169 -25.17 -1.37 -9.98
CA GLU A 169 -24.62 -2.14 -11.08
C GLU A 169 -25.74 -2.54 -12.04
N GLN A 170 -25.45 -2.52 -13.35
CA GLN A 170 -26.40 -3.00 -14.36
C GLN A 170 -26.42 -4.53 -14.36
N GLY A 171 -27.55 -5.12 -13.97
CA GLY A 171 -27.78 -6.57 -14.00
C GLY A 171 -28.62 -7.01 -15.20
N VAL A 172 -28.67 -8.30 -15.48
CA VAL A 172 -29.45 -8.91 -16.57
C VAL A 172 -30.97 -8.70 -16.36
N GLY A 173 -31.41 -8.51 -15.11
CA GLY A 173 -32.81 -8.33 -14.73
C GLY A 173 -33.20 -6.90 -14.32
N GLY A 174 -32.31 -5.94 -14.46
CA GLY A 174 -32.49 -4.55 -14.02
C GLY A 174 -31.31 -4.07 -13.17
N ASP A 175 -31.37 -2.86 -12.71
CA ASP A 175 -30.33 -2.24 -11.90
C ASP A 175 -30.32 -2.81 -10.47
N VAL A 176 -29.12 -3.08 -9.93
CA VAL A 176 -28.90 -3.66 -8.60
C VAL A 176 -28.15 -2.69 -7.71
N ALA A 177 -28.77 -2.21 -6.64
CA ALA A 177 -28.12 -1.42 -5.60
C ALA A 177 -27.35 -2.34 -4.65
N ARG A 178 -26.05 -2.11 -4.49
CA ARG A 178 -25.16 -2.95 -3.66
C ARG A 178 -25.26 -2.61 -2.18
N ALA A 179 -26.39 -2.90 -1.61
CA ALA A 179 -26.68 -2.80 -0.17
C ALA A 179 -27.87 -3.69 0.19
N PRO A 180 -28.02 -4.14 1.44
CA PRO A 180 -29.22 -4.82 1.87
C PRO A 180 -30.39 -3.84 1.99
N GLU A 181 -31.61 -4.27 1.63
CA GLU A 181 -32.82 -3.44 1.62
C GLU A 181 -33.13 -2.83 3.01
N ASN A 182 -32.85 -3.56 4.09
CA ASN A 182 -33.15 -3.17 5.46
C ASN A 182 -32.37 -1.93 5.95
N ILE A 183 -31.33 -1.46 5.23
CA ILE A 183 -30.57 -0.26 5.65
C ILE A 183 -31.45 0.98 5.70
N LEU A 184 -32.42 1.09 4.80
CA LEU A 184 -33.33 2.25 4.74
C LEU A 184 -34.30 2.29 5.92
N LEU A 185 -34.63 1.14 6.49
CA LEU A 185 -35.57 0.98 7.60
C LEU A 185 -34.90 1.01 8.97
N SER A 186 -33.56 1.08 8.99
CA SER A 186 -32.77 0.94 10.22
C SER A 186 -32.66 2.22 11.06
N ALA A 187 -33.01 3.37 10.50
CA ALA A 187 -32.99 4.64 11.21
C ALA A 187 -34.32 4.89 11.92
N PRO A 188 -34.34 5.61 13.08
CA PRO A 188 -35.57 6.01 13.75
C PRO A 188 -36.38 6.99 12.88
N GLU A 189 -37.69 6.98 13.01
CA GLU A 189 -38.60 7.84 12.24
C GLU A 189 -38.29 9.34 12.33
N SER A 190 -37.62 9.75 13.41
CA SER A 190 -37.16 11.14 13.60
C SER A 190 -36.04 11.56 12.65
N VAL A 191 -35.48 10.64 11.90
CA VAL A 191 -34.39 10.86 10.91
C VAL A 191 -34.94 10.56 9.51
N ALA A 192 -34.76 11.48 8.56
CA ALA A 192 -35.11 11.25 7.15
C ALA A 192 -33.99 10.48 6.46
N THR A 193 -34.22 9.23 6.08
CA THR A 193 -33.24 8.37 5.43
C THR A 193 -33.47 8.29 3.93
N ARG A 194 -32.40 8.37 3.13
CA ARG A 194 -32.44 8.28 1.67
C ARG A 194 -31.29 7.45 1.17
N ALA A 195 -31.49 6.72 0.07
CA ALA A 195 -30.40 6.15 -0.72
C ALA A 195 -30.00 7.13 -1.83
N LEU A 196 -28.71 7.39 -1.96
CA LEU A 196 -28.14 8.21 -3.02
C LEU A 196 -27.17 7.38 -3.85
N LEU A 197 -27.17 7.61 -5.16
CA LEU A 197 -26.25 6.95 -6.06
C LEU A 197 -24.84 7.50 -5.88
N PHE A 198 -23.89 6.62 -5.63
CA PHE A 198 -22.48 6.89 -5.71
C PHE A 198 -21.90 6.27 -6.97
N GLU A 199 -21.28 7.11 -7.81
CA GLU A 199 -20.50 6.67 -8.97
C GLU A 199 -19.07 7.14 -8.84
N SER A 200 -18.14 6.24 -9.13
CA SER A 200 -16.74 6.60 -9.30
C SER A 200 -16.51 7.19 -10.69
N ASP A 201 -15.60 8.15 -10.81
CA ASP A 201 -15.15 8.65 -12.12
C ASP A 201 -14.53 7.54 -12.99
N ASP A 202 -14.04 6.48 -12.37
CA ASP A 202 -13.54 5.27 -13.00
C ASP A 202 -14.51 4.11 -12.70
N VAL A 203 -15.44 3.86 -13.62
CA VAL A 203 -16.47 2.80 -13.51
C VAL A 203 -15.88 1.38 -13.43
N THR A 204 -14.59 1.21 -13.74
CA THR A 204 -13.91 -0.09 -13.63
C THR A 204 -13.46 -0.41 -12.21
N ARG A 205 -13.49 0.57 -11.31
CA ARG A 205 -13.05 0.43 -9.92
C ARG A 205 -14.23 0.19 -9.00
N ARG A 206 -14.21 -0.92 -8.28
CA ARG A 206 -15.20 -1.23 -7.25
C ARG A 206 -15.04 -0.30 -6.03
N LEU A 207 -16.14 0.06 -5.40
CA LEU A 207 -16.14 0.82 -4.16
C LEU A 207 -15.52 -0.04 -3.03
N HIS A 208 -14.52 0.53 -2.34
CA HIS A 208 -14.00 -0.01 -1.08
C HIS A 208 -13.77 1.09 -0.03
N ALA A 209 -14.00 2.35 -0.38
CA ALA A 209 -13.92 3.47 0.54
C ALA A 209 -14.95 3.38 1.68
N LYS A 210 -14.52 3.79 2.89
CA LYS A 210 -15.37 3.92 4.07
C LYS A 210 -15.34 5.39 4.51
N TRP A 211 -16.50 6.01 4.51
CA TRP A 211 -16.64 7.44 4.77
C TRP A 211 -17.93 7.75 5.55
N LEU A 212 -17.82 8.62 6.53
CA LEU A 212 -18.93 9.09 7.31
C LEU A 212 -18.76 10.58 7.59
N ALA A 213 -19.73 11.41 7.20
CA ALA A 213 -19.65 12.86 7.37
C ALA A 213 -20.90 13.40 8.03
N TYR A 214 -20.78 13.97 9.24
CA TYR A 214 -21.82 14.71 9.93
C TYR A 214 -21.65 16.19 9.66
N THR A 215 -22.76 16.90 9.38
CA THR A 215 -22.74 18.35 9.16
C THR A 215 -23.75 19.09 10.02
N SER A 216 -23.40 20.30 10.37
CA SER A 216 -24.33 21.36 10.80
C SER A 216 -24.31 22.50 9.77
N ASP A 217 -24.93 23.63 10.12
CA ASP A 217 -24.85 24.83 9.27
C ASP A 217 -23.39 25.33 9.17
N ASP A 218 -22.61 25.26 10.28
CA ASP A 218 -21.27 25.85 10.40
C ASP A 218 -20.13 24.85 10.58
N TRP A 219 -20.43 23.57 10.80
CA TRP A 219 -19.43 22.55 11.15
C TRP A 219 -19.57 21.29 10.33
N ILE A 220 -18.44 20.66 10.01
CA ILE A 220 -18.35 19.33 9.41
C ILE A 220 -17.42 18.47 10.23
N ALA A 221 -17.82 17.22 10.49
CA ALA A 221 -16.99 16.18 11.10
C ALA A 221 -17.02 14.93 10.24
N VAL A 222 -15.85 14.47 9.86
CA VAL A 222 -15.66 13.36 8.90
C VAL A 222 -14.85 12.25 9.54
N MET A 223 -15.31 11.00 9.37
CA MET A 223 -14.56 9.78 9.66
C MET A 223 -14.20 9.07 8.37
N PHE A 224 -13.00 8.58 8.29
CA PHE A 224 -12.57 7.60 7.30
C PHE A 224 -11.48 6.70 7.89
N GLY A 225 -11.29 5.52 7.32
CA GLY A 225 -10.35 4.51 7.80
C GLY A 225 -10.73 3.13 7.31
N SER A 226 -10.48 2.11 8.10
CA SER A 226 -10.72 0.73 7.70
C SER A 226 -12.12 0.20 8.07
N SER A 227 -12.87 0.88 8.95
CA SER A 227 -14.18 0.43 9.43
C SER A 227 -15.25 0.43 8.35
N ASN A 228 -15.76 -0.74 8.00
CA ASN A 228 -17.06 -0.84 7.34
C ASN A 228 -18.16 -0.33 8.27
N LEU A 229 -19.24 0.19 7.70
CA LEU A 229 -20.36 0.73 8.48
C LEU A 229 -21.30 -0.37 8.98
N THR A 230 -20.71 -1.46 9.46
CA THR A 230 -21.38 -2.62 10.09
C THR A 230 -21.23 -2.58 11.61
N ALA A 231 -22.03 -3.38 12.32
CA ALA A 231 -21.91 -3.50 13.77
C ALA A 231 -20.51 -3.99 14.20
N MET A 232 -19.89 -4.92 13.46
CA MET A 232 -18.55 -5.41 13.75
C MET A 232 -17.48 -4.35 13.43
N GLY A 233 -17.57 -3.70 12.27
CA GLY A 233 -16.62 -2.68 11.84
C GLY A 233 -16.66 -1.41 12.69
N LEU A 234 -17.82 -1.05 13.24
CA LEU A 234 -17.98 0.11 14.12
C LEU A 234 -17.72 -0.18 15.61
N GLY A 235 -17.47 -1.42 15.99
CA GLY A 235 -17.23 -1.77 17.40
C GLY A 235 -18.48 -1.96 18.24
N LEU A 236 -19.65 -2.15 17.63
CA LEU A 236 -20.94 -2.29 18.29
C LEU A 236 -21.31 -3.74 18.65
N ALA A 237 -20.55 -4.70 18.15
CA ALA A 237 -20.72 -6.11 18.41
C ALA A 237 -19.79 -6.59 19.54
N PRO A 238 -20.15 -7.65 20.31
CA PRO A 238 -19.27 -8.22 21.34
C PRO A 238 -17.93 -8.72 20.80
N ARG A 239 -17.92 -9.24 19.56
CA ARG A 239 -16.71 -9.58 18.80
C ARG A 239 -16.62 -8.62 17.63
N SER A 240 -15.87 -7.55 17.82
CA SER A 240 -15.64 -6.52 16.78
C SER A 240 -14.33 -6.79 16.06
N HIS A 241 -14.25 -6.31 14.83
CA HIS A 241 -13.00 -6.25 14.10
C HIS A 241 -12.01 -5.31 14.81
N ARG A 242 -10.73 -5.44 14.51
CA ARG A 242 -9.73 -4.46 14.90
C ARG A 242 -9.55 -3.48 13.75
N GLU A 243 -10.05 -2.26 13.94
CA GLU A 243 -10.08 -1.23 12.90
C GLU A 243 -9.44 0.05 13.41
N LEU A 244 -9.03 0.92 12.48
CA LEU A 244 -8.46 2.21 12.82
C LEU A 244 -9.00 3.30 11.90
N ASN A 245 -9.57 4.33 12.54
CA ASN A 245 -10.19 5.44 11.86
C ASN A 245 -9.61 6.77 12.31
N LEU A 246 -9.69 7.77 11.44
CA LEU A 246 -9.41 9.17 11.75
C LEU A 246 -10.70 9.97 11.66
N TRP A 247 -10.99 10.76 12.70
CA TRP A 247 -11.98 11.81 12.69
C TRP A 247 -11.33 13.16 12.50
N ILE A 248 -11.92 13.97 11.61
CA ILE A 248 -11.54 15.36 11.35
C ILE A 248 -12.77 16.22 11.54
N GLY A 249 -12.70 17.23 12.43
CA GLY A 249 -13.73 18.23 12.63
C GLY A 249 -13.21 19.63 12.31
N THR A 250 -13.95 20.40 11.50
CA THR A 250 -13.56 21.77 11.13
C THR A 250 -14.78 22.61 10.76
N ALA A 251 -14.58 23.94 10.71
CA ALA A 251 -15.58 24.85 10.19
C ALA A 251 -15.90 24.55 8.73
N ARG A 252 -17.18 24.50 8.37
CA ARG A 252 -17.63 24.11 7.03
C ARG A 252 -17.18 25.08 5.94
N ASP A 253 -17.06 26.37 6.25
CA ASP A 253 -16.60 27.43 5.35
C ASP A 253 -15.07 27.50 5.20
N SER A 254 -14.30 26.82 6.05
CA SER A 254 -12.85 26.71 5.92
C SER A 254 -12.44 26.03 4.61
N ALA A 255 -11.20 26.24 4.15
CA ALA A 255 -10.67 25.57 2.96
C ALA A 255 -10.74 24.03 3.08
N LEU A 256 -10.39 23.50 4.25
CA LEU A 256 -10.48 22.07 4.53
C LEU A 256 -11.94 21.59 4.58
N GLY A 257 -12.82 22.36 5.25
CA GLY A 257 -14.24 22.01 5.36
C GLY A 257 -14.93 21.94 4.00
N LYS A 258 -14.65 22.88 3.10
CA LYS A 258 -15.14 22.86 1.72
C LYS A 258 -14.64 21.63 0.96
N ARG A 259 -13.36 21.30 1.08
CA ARG A 259 -12.78 20.09 0.46
C ARG A 259 -13.42 18.81 1.02
N LEU A 260 -13.56 18.70 2.34
CA LEU A 260 -14.20 17.54 2.97
C LEU A 260 -15.66 17.36 2.55
N ALA A 261 -16.38 18.45 2.32
CA ALA A 261 -17.77 18.40 1.87
C ALA A 261 -17.92 17.89 0.42
N THR A 262 -16.87 17.98 -0.40
CA THR A 262 -16.85 17.60 -1.82
C THR A 262 -16.03 16.35 -2.13
N VAL A 263 -15.38 15.72 -1.13
CA VAL A 263 -14.60 14.48 -1.34
C VAL A 263 -15.46 13.34 -1.90
N ILE A 264 -16.72 13.26 -1.45
CA ILE A 264 -17.69 12.28 -1.91
C ILE A 264 -18.87 13.03 -2.51
N GLU A 265 -19.04 12.89 -3.81
CA GLU A 265 -20.18 13.42 -4.55
C GLU A 265 -21.20 12.31 -4.80
N ASP A 266 -22.48 12.70 -4.90
CA ASP A 266 -23.56 11.80 -5.29
C ASP A 266 -24.11 12.22 -6.65
N ARG A 267 -24.79 11.28 -7.32
CA ARG A 267 -25.49 11.53 -8.59
C ARG A 267 -27.00 11.72 -8.40
N GLY A 268 -27.45 11.92 -7.17
CA GLY A 268 -28.85 12.14 -6.82
C GLY A 268 -29.51 10.94 -6.14
N ALA A 269 -30.79 11.07 -5.87
CA ALA A 269 -31.58 10.02 -5.22
C ALA A 269 -31.79 8.83 -6.18
N ILE A 270 -31.68 7.63 -5.63
CA ILE A 270 -32.02 6.40 -6.35
C ILE A 270 -33.54 6.26 -6.38
N ASP A 271 -34.07 5.91 -7.55
CA ASP A 271 -35.46 5.49 -7.68
C ASP A 271 -35.60 4.05 -7.14
N LEU A 272 -36.15 3.95 -5.94
CA LEU A 272 -36.28 2.67 -5.22
C LEU A 272 -37.22 1.66 -5.92
N GLU A 273 -38.07 2.11 -6.84
CA GLU A 273 -38.98 1.24 -7.60
C GLU A 273 -38.26 0.60 -8.82
N SER A 274 -37.14 1.19 -9.24
CA SER A 274 -36.39 0.77 -10.42
C SER A 274 -35.19 -0.13 -10.10
N VAL A 275 -34.81 -0.30 -8.84
CA VAL A 275 -33.63 -1.06 -8.42
C VAL A 275 -34.00 -2.21 -7.47
N THR A 276 -33.26 -3.31 -7.57
CA THR A 276 -33.25 -4.34 -6.53
C THR A 276 -32.08 -4.15 -5.59
N PHE A 277 -32.29 -4.41 -4.30
CA PHE A 277 -31.23 -4.31 -3.30
C PHE A 277 -30.60 -5.69 -3.08
N GLU A 278 -29.28 -5.78 -3.26
CA GLU A 278 -28.50 -6.96 -2.97
C GLU A 278 -27.24 -6.57 -2.20
N PRO A 279 -26.88 -7.28 -1.12
CA PRO A 279 -25.63 -7.04 -0.44
C PRO A 279 -24.43 -7.16 -1.39
N ALA A 280 -23.43 -6.32 -1.20
CA ALA A 280 -22.16 -6.47 -1.89
C ALA A 280 -21.48 -7.77 -1.42
N ILE A 281 -20.94 -8.53 -2.38
CA ILE A 281 -20.12 -9.71 -2.10
C ILE A 281 -18.68 -9.23 -1.95
N ASP A 282 -18.05 -9.59 -0.84
CA ASP A 282 -16.61 -9.35 -0.67
C ASP A 282 -15.82 -10.43 -1.41
N ASP A 283 -15.55 -10.18 -2.69
CA ASP A 283 -14.71 -11.08 -3.50
C ASP A 283 -13.23 -11.05 -3.07
N ASP A 284 -12.84 -10.08 -2.25
CA ASP A 284 -11.46 -9.92 -1.77
C ASP A 284 -11.23 -10.59 -0.41
N GLU A 285 -12.27 -10.92 0.34
CA GLU A 285 -12.14 -11.89 1.41
C GLU A 285 -12.05 -13.27 0.76
N PRO A 286 -10.86 -13.88 0.73
CA PRO A 286 -10.81 -15.26 0.34
C PRO A 286 -11.73 -16.01 1.31
N THR A 287 -12.71 -16.72 0.79
CA THR A 287 -13.50 -17.73 1.50
C THR A 287 -12.61 -18.85 2.06
N THR A 288 -11.32 -18.61 2.19
CA THR A 288 -10.33 -19.51 2.71
C THR A 288 -10.42 -19.48 4.22
N MET A 289 -10.74 -20.63 4.79
CA MET A 289 -10.56 -20.88 6.20
C MET A 289 -9.19 -20.36 6.65
N PRO A 290 -9.10 -19.74 7.85
CA PRO A 290 -7.80 -19.42 8.41
C PRO A 290 -6.98 -20.70 8.52
N VAL A 291 -5.69 -20.61 8.26
CA VAL A 291 -4.78 -21.72 8.47
C VAL A 291 -4.85 -22.17 9.94
N HIS A 292 -4.76 -23.48 10.18
CA HIS A 292 -4.82 -24.03 11.52
C HIS A 292 -3.74 -23.42 12.42
N GLU A 293 -4.08 -23.09 13.67
CA GLU A 293 -3.24 -22.32 14.61
C GLU A 293 -1.85 -22.91 14.85
N ALA A 294 -1.68 -24.21 14.68
CA ALA A 294 -0.39 -24.88 14.81
C ALA A 294 0.63 -24.54 13.69
N PHE A 295 0.19 -23.95 12.57
CA PHE A 295 1.06 -23.45 11.50
C PHE A 295 1.33 -21.97 11.73
N VAL A 296 2.37 -21.66 12.50
CA VAL A 296 2.58 -20.34 13.10
C VAL A 296 3.24 -19.36 12.15
N ALA A 297 4.30 -19.74 11.45
CA ALA A 297 5.04 -18.86 10.53
C ALA A 297 5.71 -19.61 9.38
N ALA A 298 5.69 -19.02 8.20
CA ALA A 298 6.46 -19.45 7.04
C ALA A 298 7.31 -18.27 6.55
N ILE A 299 8.65 -18.40 6.62
CA ILE A 299 9.59 -17.34 6.30
C ILE A 299 10.53 -17.80 5.20
N ILE A 300 10.51 -17.13 4.07
CA ILE A 300 11.40 -17.38 2.95
C ILE A 300 12.76 -16.75 3.24
N THR A 301 13.81 -17.56 3.07
CA THR A 301 15.20 -17.23 3.40
C THR A 301 16.14 -17.67 2.27
N GLY A 302 17.35 -17.11 2.25
CA GLY A 302 18.41 -17.47 1.30
C GLY A 302 18.44 -16.62 0.03
N PRO A 303 19.49 -16.72 -0.78
CA PRO A 303 19.57 -16.04 -2.07
C PRO A 303 18.56 -16.61 -3.07
N ILE A 304 18.21 -15.83 -4.10
CA ILE A 304 17.16 -16.17 -5.07
C ILE A 304 17.40 -17.52 -5.78
N ASP A 305 18.65 -17.88 -5.98
CA ASP A 305 19.03 -19.16 -6.62
C ASP A 305 18.91 -20.38 -5.71
N THR A 306 18.82 -20.18 -4.39
CA THR A 306 18.78 -21.25 -3.38
C THR A 306 17.78 -20.95 -2.29
N LEU A 307 16.59 -20.49 -2.69
CA LEU A 307 15.52 -20.16 -1.77
C LEU A 307 15.10 -21.37 -0.93
N ALA A 308 14.87 -21.11 0.34
CA ALA A 308 14.30 -22.05 1.29
C ALA A 308 13.19 -21.38 2.09
N VAL A 309 12.25 -22.16 2.57
CA VAL A 309 11.25 -21.70 3.54
C VAL A 309 11.55 -22.30 4.90
N ARG A 310 11.72 -21.46 5.91
CA ARG A 310 11.79 -21.83 7.32
C ARG A 310 10.39 -21.76 7.88
N LEU A 311 9.88 -22.89 8.32
CA LEU A 311 8.58 -23.00 8.96
C LEU A 311 8.70 -22.84 10.48
N THR A 312 7.62 -22.45 11.13
CA THR A 312 7.47 -22.54 12.59
C THR A 312 6.14 -23.25 12.85
N LEU A 313 6.24 -24.40 13.52
CA LEU A 313 5.12 -25.27 13.83
C LEU A 313 4.97 -25.39 15.34
N GLU A 314 3.73 -25.49 15.84
CA GLU A 314 3.44 -25.83 17.23
C GLU A 314 3.15 -27.34 17.35
N PRO A 315 4.14 -28.16 17.80
CA PRO A 315 4.04 -29.62 17.71
C PRO A 315 2.83 -30.23 18.44
N LYS A 316 2.46 -29.63 19.58
CA LYS A 316 1.36 -30.15 20.40
C LYS A 316 -0.02 -29.88 19.82
N GLY A 317 -0.13 -28.93 18.91
CA GLY A 317 -1.38 -28.52 18.28
C GLY A 317 -1.57 -29.04 16.87
N LEU A 318 -0.57 -29.69 16.27
CA LEU A 318 -0.67 -30.14 14.86
C LEU A 318 -1.77 -31.18 14.67
N PRO A 319 -2.55 -31.06 13.58
CA PRO A 319 -3.49 -32.09 13.15
C PRO A 319 -2.79 -33.42 12.88
N THR A 320 -3.51 -34.54 12.97
CA THR A 320 -2.95 -35.88 12.77
C THR A 320 -2.44 -36.08 11.33
N ARG A 321 -3.14 -35.51 10.36
CA ARG A 321 -2.76 -35.54 8.93
C ARG A 321 -2.71 -34.12 8.40
N TRP A 322 -1.63 -33.79 7.77
CA TRP A 322 -1.46 -32.50 7.11
C TRP A 322 -0.39 -32.57 6.02
N THR A 323 -0.50 -31.66 5.05
CA THR A 323 0.48 -31.44 3.99
C THR A 323 0.69 -29.95 3.78
N ILE A 324 1.92 -29.58 3.46
CA ILE A 324 2.31 -28.23 3.07
C ILE A 324 2.81 -28.30 1.62
N GLU A 325 2.20 -27.52 0.75
CA GLU A 325 2.43 -27.58 -0.68
C GLU A 325 2.82 -26.19 -1.23
N LEU A 326 3.69 -26.19 -2.25
CA LEU A 326 3.97 -25.02 -3.05
C LEU A 326 2.88 -24.89 -4.12
N PRO A 327 2.15 -23.75 -4.22
CA PRO A 327 1.08 -23.58 -5.20
C PRO A 327 1.57 -23.50 -6.65
N ALA A 328 2.82 -23.05 -6.87
CA ALA A 328 3.50 -23.18 -8.16
C ALA A 328 3.84 -24.66 -8.45
N ASP A 329 4.05 -25.04 -9.70
CA ASP A 329 4.44 -26.38 -10.14
C ASP A 329 3.43 -27.53 -9.88
N GLY A 330 2.14 -27.25 -9.98
CA GLY A 330 1.12 -28.31 -9.87
C GLY A 330 0.96 -28.88 -8.45
N HIS A 331 1.12 -28.06 -7.43
CA HIS A 331 0.99 -28.42 -6.00
C HIS A 331 2.08 -29.37 -5.50
N ARG A 332 3.33 -29.00 -5.68
CA ARG A 332 4.46 -29.78 -5.15
C ARG A 332 4.43 -29.81 -3.62
N THR A 333 4.37 -31.01 -3.04
CA THR A 333 4.46 -31.20 -1.59
C THR A 333 5.85 -30.83 -1.09
N LEU A 334 5.93 -29.94 -0.13
CA LEU A 334 7.16 -29.54 0.57
C LEU A 334 7.39 -30.37 1.82
N LEU A 335 6.33 -30.65 2.58
CA LEU A 335 6.38 -31.43 3.80
C LEU A 335 5.00 -32.06 4.06
N ALA A 336 5.00 -33.32 4.48
CA ALA A 336 3.80 -34.02 4.95
C ALA A 336 3.98 -34.49 6.39
N SER A 337 2.88 -34.69 7.10
CA SER A 337 2.90 -35.19 8.48
C SER A 337 3.59 -36.55 8.61
N ALA A 338 3.54 -37.40 7.55
CA ALA A 338 4.21 -38.70 7.52
C ALA A 338 5.75 -38.61 7.45
N ASP A 339 6.27 -37.52 6.86
CA ASP A 339 7.71 -37.29 6.63
C ASP A 339 8.31 -36.34 7.68
N TRP A 340 7.48 -35.78 8.55
CA TRP A 340 7.92 -34.83 9.56
C TRP A 340 8.61 -35.54 10.73
N ASN A 341 9.81 -35.11 11.02
CA ASN A 341 10.69 -35.71 12.07
C ASN A 341 10.48 -35.11 13.48
N GLY A 342 9.48 -34.26 13.69
CA GLY A 342 9.22 -33.59 14.97
C GLY A 342 9.96 -32.25 15.14
N ASP A 343 10.71 -31.77 14.14
CA ASP A 343 11.36 -30.45 14.20
C ASP A 343 10.31 -29.32 14.17
N PRO A 344 10.23 -28.48 15.22
CA PRO A 344 9.31 -27.36 15.26
C PRO A 344 9.68 -26.22 14.30
N SER A 345 10.87 -26.22 13.72
CA SER A 345 11.35 -25.16 12.84
C SER A 345 12.10 -25.69 11.59
N PRO A 346 11.49 -26.61 10.82
CA PRO A 346 12.16 -27.18 9.66
C PRO A 346 12.42 -26.10 8.59
N THR A 347 13.58 -26.23 7.93
CA THR A 347 13.92 -25.42 6.76
C THR A 347 13.87 -26.30 5.51
N LEU A 348 13.02 -25.94 4.56
CA LEU A 348 12.73 -26.74 3.37
C LEU A 348 13.21 -26.00 2.12
N PRO A 349 13.93 -26.66 1.21
CA PRO A 349 14.37 -26.03 -0.03
C PRO A 349 13.17 -25.80 -0.97
N LEU A 350 13.05 -24.58 -1.49
CA LEU A 350 12.04 -24.25 -2.51
C LEU A 350 12.52 -24.62 -3.92
N GLY A 351 13.83 -24.82 -4.13
CA GLY A 351 14.41 -25.05 -5.44
C GLY A 351 14.39 -23.79 -6.31
N ALA A 352 14.53 -23.95 -7.61
CA ALA A 352 14.38 -22.86 -8.56
C ALA A 352 12.88 -22.48 -8.63
N VAL A 353 12.58 -21.23 -8.29
CA VAL A 353 11.24 -20.66 -8.42
C VAL A 353 11.37 -19.33 -9.17
N ASP A 354 10.54 -19.13 -10.18
CA ASP A 354 10.56 -17.89 -10.97
C ASP A 354 10.01 -16.70 -10.18
N VAL A 355 9.15 -16.98 -9.22
CA VAL A 355 8.50 -15.97 -8.37
C VAL A 355 8.49 -16.47 -6.93
N ILE A 356 8.85 -15.58 -6.00
CA ILE A 356 8.72 -15.89 -4.57
C ILE A 356 7.25 -16.17 -4.25
N PRO A 357 6.92 -17.36 -3.71
CA PRO A 357 5.54 -17.73 -3.44
C PRO A 357 4.95 -16.84 -2.34
N PRO A 358 3.84 -16.13 -2.59
CA PRO A 358 3.21 -15.27 -1.59
C PRO A 358 2.52 -16.08 -0.48
N TYR A 359 2.27 -17.34 -0.70
CA TYR A 359 1.67 -18.27 0.26
C TYR A 359 2.05 -19.73 -0.06
N LEU A 360 1.90 -20.58 0.93
CA LEU A 360 1.91 -22.04 0.80
C LEU A 360 0.50 -22.56 0.98
N ASN A 361 0.13 -23.64 0.32
CA ASN A 361 -1.12 -24.33 0.60
C ASN A 361 -0.92 -25.32 1.76
N VAL A 362 -1.76 -25.23 2.77
CA VAL A 362 -1.81 -26.19 3.87
C VAL A 362 -3.12 -26.95 3.79
N ARG A 363 -3.05 -28.28 3.76
CA ARG A 363 -4.21 -29.17 3.89
C ARG A 363 -4.09 -29.93 5.19
N TRP A 364 -5.19 -30.13 5.86
CA TRP A 364 -5.22 -30.94 7.09
C TRP A 364 -6.57 -31.60 7.30
N THR A 365 -6.55 -32.68 8.08
CA THR A 365 -7.77 -33.35 8.52
C THR A 365 -8.07 -32.93 9.96
N ALA A 366 -9.23 -32.34 10.19
CA ALA A 366 -9.71 -31.98 11.52
C ALA A 366 -10.07 -33.22 12.37
N SER A 367 -10.31 -33.01 13.65
CA SER A 367 -10.65 -34.09 14.60
C SER A 367 -11.98 -34.79 14.30
N ASP A 368 -12.87 -34.13 13.59
CA ASP A 368 -14.14 -34.68 13.10
C ASP A 368 -14.00 -35.43 11.75
N GLY A 369 -12.79 -35.51 11.19
CA GLY A 369 -12.51 -36.16 9.92
C GLY A 369 -12.72 -35.27 8.69
N ALA A 370 -13.15 -34.02 8.86
CA ALA A 370 -13.30 -33.08 7.76
C ALA A 370 -11.93 -32.64 7.18
N GLU A 371 -11.84 -32.58 5.85
CA GLU A 371 -10.66 -32.08 5.17
C GLU A 371 -10.77 -30.57 4.97
N HIS A 372 -9.72 -29.86 5.34
CA HIS A 372 -9.60 -28.42 5.21
C HIS A 372 -8.38 -28.04 4.38
N GLN A 373 -8.47 -26.89 3.75
CA GLN A 373 -7.37 -26.29 3.01
C GLN A 373 -7.34 -24.78 3.28
N ALA A 374 -6.13 -24.22 3.48
CA ALA A 374 -5.93 -22.80 3.64
C ALA A 374 -4.63 -22.33 2.98
N ALA A 375 -4.61 -21.06 2.60
CA ALA A 375 -3.41 -20.37 2.17
C ALA A 375 -2.63 -19.86 3.39
N TRP A 376 -1.41 -20.34 3.57
CA TRP A 376 -0.49 -19.91 4.62
C TRP A 376 0.45 -18.85 4.07
N VAL A 377 0.20 -17.59 4.40
CA VAL A 377 0.96 -16.44 3.89
C VAL A 377 2.44 -16.58 4.27
N THR A 378 3.32 -16.41 3.30
CA THR A 378 4.75 -16.41 3.51
C THR A 378 5.26 -15.00 3.79
N ASN A 379 6.25 -14.89 4.66
CA ASN A 379 7.03 -13.69 4.88
C ASN A 379 8.41 -13.85 4.28
N VAL A 380 9.10 -12.74 4.00
CA VAL A 380 10.46 -12.73 3.49
C VAL A 380 11.39 -12.20 4.57
N ASP A 381 12.48 -12.89 4.83
CA ASP A 381 13.44 -12.50 5.87
C ASP A 381 14.21 -11.23 5.48
N ASP A 382 14.62 -11.14 4.21
CA ASP A 382 15.26 -9.95 3.63
C ASP A 382 14.43 -9.39 2.46
N MET A 383 13.94 -8.17 2.62
CA MET A 383 13.16 -7.47 1.59
C MET A 383 13.94 -7.23 0.28
N ASN A 384 15.28 -7.25 0.33
CA ASN A 384 16.11 -7.10 -0.86
C ASN A 384 16.10 -8.35 -1.75
N MET A 385 15.62 -9.47 -1.23
CA MET A 385 15.39 -10.70 -2.01
C MET A 385 14.16 -10.63 -2.91
N LEU A 386 13.26 -9.65 -2.67
CA LEU A 386 12.09 -9.49 -3.52
C LEU A 386 12.52 -9.03 -4.91
N PRO A 387 12.21 -9.81 -5.96
CA PRO A 387 12.48 -9.36 -7.31
C PRO A 387 11.70 -8.06 -7.57
N PRO A 388 12.21 -7.20 -8.45
CA PRO A 388 11.42 -6.06 -8.93
C PRO A 388 10.06 -6.54 -9.42
N PRO A 389 8.99 -5.73 -9.27
CA PRO A 389 7.69 -6.05 -9.88
C PRO A 389 7.87 -6.47 -11.34
N ALA A 390 7.17 -7.52 -11.78
CA ALA A 390 7.32 -8.07 -13.14
C ALA A 390 7.16 -6.97 -14.20
N GLU A 391 6.22 -6.05 -13.97
CA GLU A 391 5.97 -4.91 -14.85
C GLU A 391 7.20 -3.98 -15.01
N LEU A 392 8.04 -3.85 -13.98
CA LEU A 392 9.26 -3.04 -14.08
C LEU A 392 10.38 -3.75 -14.85
N ARG A 393 10.39 -5.09 -14.86
CA ARG A 393 11.40 -5.87 -15.59
C ARG A 393 11.30 -5.73 -17.10
N ASP A 394 10.08 -5.49 -17.59
CA ASP A 394 9.79 -5.39 -19.02
C ASP A 394 9.94 -3.95 -19.56
N LEU A 395 10.19 -2.97 -18.67
CA LEU A 395 10.38 -1.59 -19.11
C LEU A 395 11.76 -1.38 -19.76
N PRO A 396 11.80 -0.76 -20.96
CA PRO A 396 13.06 -0.34 -21.57
C PRO A 396 13.83 0.64 -20.69
N VAL A 397 15.16 0.59 -20.74
CA VAL A 397 16.03 1.52 -19.96
C VAL A 397 15.72 2.98 -20.26
N ASP A 398 15.45 3.35 -21.51
CA ASP A 398 15.06 4.71 -21.87
C ASP A 398 13.77 5.17 -21.14
N THR A 399 12.84 4.25 -20.90
CA THR A 399 11.62 4.53 -20.12
C THR A 399 11.95 4.73 -18.64
N LEU A 400 12.80 3.85 -18.07
CA LEU A 400 13.27 3.98 -16.69
C LEU A 400 14.00 5.32 -16.47
N LEU A 401 14.86 5.72 -17.40
CA LEU A 401 15.55 7.02 -17.36
C LEU A 401 14.55 8.19 -17.47
N THR A 402 13.50 8.06 -18.28
CA THR A 402 12.46 9.09 -18.38
C THR A 402 11.69 9.26 -17.06
N VAL A 403 11.34 8.16 -16.42
CA VAL A 403 10.68 8.16 -15.09
C VAL A 403 11.57 8.82 -14.04
N LEU A 404 12.87 8.53 -14.04
CA LEU A 404 13.83 9.13 -13.11
C LEU A 404 14.06 10.62 -13.37
N ALA A 405 14.03 11.05 -14.64
CA ALA A 405 14.20 12.45 -15.03
C ALA A 405 12.97 13.31 -14.73
N SER A 406 11.82 12.71 -14.45
CA SER A 406 10.58 13.43 -14.21
C SER A 406 10.53 14.07 -12.82
N THR A 407 9.92 15.26 -12.75
CA THR A 407 9.61 15.95 -11.48
C THR A 407 8.28 15.49 -10.88
N ARG A 408 7.50 14.69 -11.61
CA ARG A 408 6.23 14.15 -11.13
C ARG A 408 6.46 12.96 -10.18
N PRO A 409 5.47 12.62 -9.35
CA PRO A 409 5.55 11.41 -8.54
C PRO A 409 5.85 10.19 -9.42
N MET A 410 6.84 9.39 -9.03
CA MET A 410 7.32 8.23 -9.81
C MET A 410 6.18 7.30 -10.25
N ARG A 411 5.19 7.08 -9.37
CA ARG A 411 4.03 6.26 -9.69
C ARG A 411 3.25 6.79 -10.88
N ALA A 412 2.97 8.10 -10.91
CA ALA A 412 2.22 8.72 -11.99
C ALA A 412 2.96 8.62 -13.34
N GLU A 413 4.29 8.72 -13.30
CA GLU A 413 5.12 8.56 -14.51
C GLU A 413 5.21 7.10 -14.96
N LEU A 414 5.32 6.15 -14.04
CA LEU A 414 5.27 4.73 -14.37
C LEU A 414 3.91 4.36 -14.97
N GLU A 415 2.80 4.81 -14.39
CA GLU A 415 1.45 4.58 -14.94
C GLU A 415 1.28 5.22 -16.33
N ALA A 416 1.86 6.39 -16.57
CA ALA A 416 1.87 7.03 -17.87
C ALA A 416 2.73 6.26 -18.90
N ALA A 417 3.89 5.76 -18.46
CA ALA A 417 4.78 4.94 -19.28
C ALA A 417 4.11 3.61 -19.68
N PHE A 418 3.47 2.91 -18.75
CA PHE A 418 2.73 1.66 -19.03
C PHE A 418 1.59 1.90 -20.01
N ARG A 419 0.76 2.93 -19.81
CA ARG A 419 -0.30 3.29 -20.76
C ARG A 419 0.25 3.60 -22.15
N SER A 420 1.39 4.26 -22.24
CA SER A 420 2.02 4.56 -23.52
C SER A 420 2.52 3.31 -24.24
N LEU A 421 3.02 2.32 -23.51
CA LEU A 421 3.44 1.03 -24.06
C LEU A 421 2.25 0.18 -24.50
N GLU A 422 1.16 0.15 -23.73
CA GLU A 422 -0.09 -0.54 -24.11
C GLU A 422 -0.70 0.08 -25.38
N ILE A 423 -0.72 1.41 -25.47
CA ILE A 423 -1.17 2.11 -26.67
C ILE A 423 -0.25 1.80 -27.85
N ALA A 424 1.07 1.78 -27.67
CA ALA A 424 2.02 1.45 -28.72
C ALA A 424 1.81 0.00 -29.21
N ALA A 425 1.67 -0.96 -28.30
CA ALA A 425 1.41 -2.35 -28.63
C ALA A 425 0.06 -2.54 -29.36
N SER A 426 -0.99 -1.81 -28.97
CA SER A 426 -2.29 -1.83 -29.65
C SER A 426 -2.29 -1.10 -30.98
N THR A 427 -1.37 -0.16 -31.20
CA THR A 427 -1.27 0.67 -32.39
C THR A 427 -0.34 0.07 -33.45
N GLU A 428 0.52 -0.88 -33.11
CA GLU A 428 1.34 -1.62 -34.10
C GLU A 428 0.48 -2.35 -35.15
N ILE A 429 -0.76 -2.68 -34.80
CA ILE A 429 -1.73 -3.28 -35.74
C ILE A 429 -2.28 -2.25 -36.75
N ASN A 430 -2.15 -0.93 -36.51
CA ASN A 430 -2.73 0.13 -37.34
C ASN A 430 -1.71 1.19 -37.87
N ASN A 431 -0.41 0.98 -37.71
CA ASN A 431 0.62 2.03 -37.85
C ASN A 431 1.23 2.18 -39.24
N GLU A 432 0.55 1.77 -40.32
CA GLU A 432 1.06 2.06 -41.70
C GLU A 432 0.83 3.51 -42.18
N LEU A 433 0.19 4.39 -41.41
CA LEU A 433 -0.37 5.64 -41.97
C LEU A 433 0.04 6.96 -41.30
N ASP A 434 0.96 7.02 -40.35
CA ASP A 434 1.46 8.32 -39.84
C ASP A 434 2.98 8.50 -40.06
N PRO A 435 3.38 9.08 -41.23
CA PRO A 435 4.79 9.31 -41.52
C PRO A 435 5.46 10.34 -40.59
N LEU A 436 4.70 11.13 -39.81
CA LEU A 436 5.24 12.13 -38.90
C LEU A 436 5.65 11.50 -37.55
N LYS A 437 5.08 10.37 -37.13
CA LYS A 437 5.52 9.65 -35.94
C LYS A 437 6.91 9.03 -36.05
N LYS A 438 7.38 8.73 -37.28
CA LYS A 438 8.75 8.25 -37.53
C LYS A 438 9.82 9.33 -37.33
N PHE A 439 9.47 10.59 -37.18
CA PHE A 439 10.39 11.71 -37.00
C PHE A 439 10.53 12.21 -35.58
N VAL A 440 9.83 11.65 -34.60
CA VAL A 440 10.19 11.82 -33.19
C VAL A 440 11.37 10.90 -32.88
N SER A 441 12.46 11.18 -33.55
CA SER A 441 13.70 10.44 -33.41
C SER A 441 14.27 10.73 -32.03
N THR A 442 14.15 9.78 -31.13
CA THR A 442 14.89 9.68 -29.87
C THR A 442 16.40 9.55 -30.11
N THR A 443 16.85 9.51 -31.35
CA THR A 443 18.22 9.32 -31.82
C THR A 443 19.09 10.57 -31.84
N HIS A 444 18.54 11.76 -31.53
CA HIS A 444 19.38 12.95 -31.43
C HIS A 444 20.19 12.92 -30.14
N LEU A 445 21.49 12.97 -30.25
CA LEU A 445 22.47 12.88 -29.16
C LEU A 445 22.16 13.85 -28.01
N LEU A 446 21.85 15.10 -28.29
CA LEU A 446 21.57 16.12 -27.27
C LEU A 446 20.32 15.86 -26.41
N PRO A 447 19.15 15.51 -26.93
CA PRO A 447 18.01 15.12 -26.12
C PRO A 447 18.27 13.89 -25.27
N ARG A 448 19.03 12.92 -25.78
CA ARG A 448 19.40 11.70 -25.06
C ARG A 448 20.31 12.00 -23.88
N VAL A 449 21.39 12.78 -24.09
CA VAL A 449 22.33 13.19 -23.03
C VAL A 449 21.60 14.03 -21.96
N ARG A 450 20.72 14.96 -22.37
CA ARG A 450 19.91 15.73 -21.40
C ARG A 450 19.03 14.85 -20.53
N ARG A 451 18.38 13.84 -21.13
CA ARG A 451 17.55 12.89 -20.39
C ARG A 451 18.37 12.06 -19.41
N GLN A 452 19.53 11.54 -19.84
CA GLN A 452 20.46 10.81 -18.99
C GLN A 452 20.92 11.66 -17.80
N SER A 453 21.36 12.88 -18.06
CA SER A 453 21.76 13.82 -16.99
C SER A 453 20.61 14.11 -16.02
N ALA A 454 19.40 14.37 -16.54
CA ALA A 454 18.22 14.61 -15.70
C ALA A 454 17.85 13.37 -14.87
N ALA A 455 17.99 12.17 -15.44
CA ALA A 455 17.75 10.91 -14.72
C ALA A 455 18.76 10.68 -13.59
N LEU A 456 20.04 10.94 -13.81
CA LEU A 456 21.07 10.88 -12.76
C LEU A 456 20.83 11.89 -11.65
N TRP A 457 20.39 13.11 -12.00
CA TRP A 457 19.97 14.11 -11.02
C TRP A 457 18.76 13.65 -10.20
N GLY A 458 17.75 13.10 -10.84
CA GLY A 458 16.58 12.55 -10.18
C GLY A 458 16.91 11.37 -9.26
N LEU A 459 17.80 10.49 -9.71
CA LEU A 459 18.34 9.39 -8.90
C LEU A 459 19.08 9.93 -7.68
N ARG A 460 20.01 10.89 -7.87
CA ARG A 460 20.75 11.52 -6.77
C ARG A 460 19.81 12.13 -5.74
N ALA A 461 18.82 12.91 -6.15
CA ALA A 461 17.83 13.51 -5.26
C ALA A 461 17.05 12.45 -4.43
N ARG A 462 16.86 11.25 -4.97
CA ARG A 462 16.25 10.13 -4.23
C ARG A 462 17.21 9.51 -3.22
N LEU A 463 18.48 9.37 -3.58
CA LEU A 463 19.51 8.83 -2.70
C LEU A 463 19.80 9.76 -1.52
N GLU A 464 19.73 11.07 -1.72
CA GLU A 464 19.96 12.11 -0.69
C GLU A 464 18.85 12.19 0.36
N ARG A 465 17.68 11.53 0.12
CA ARG A 465 16.60 11.53 1.12
C ARG A 465 17.05 10.85 2.42
N PRO A 466 16.63 11.35 3.59
CA PRO A 466 17.00 10.76 4.88
C PRO A 466 16.72 9.26 4.97
N MET A 467 17.59 8.51 5.62
CA MET A 467 17.50 7.07 5.86
C MET A 467 17.89 6.73 7.29
N CYS A 468 17.26 5.70 7.85
CA CYS A 468 17.49 5.27 9.22
C CYS A 468 17.60 3.74 9.37
N SER A 469 17.54 2.96 8.29
CA SER A 469 17.68 1.51 8.36
C SER A 469 18.55 0.97 7.24
N THR A 470 19.25 -0.11 7.52
CA THR A 470 20.07 -0.84 6.55
C THR A 470 19.21 -1.38 5.41
N GLU A 471 18.00 -1.86 5.71
CA GLU A 471 17.06 -2.35 4.73
C GLU A 471 16.64 -1.24 3.75
N SER A 472 16.36 -0.04 4.25
CA SER A 472 16.03 1.11 3.40
C SER A 472 17.20 1.54 2.52
N LEU A 473 18.43 1.50 3.04
CA LEU A 473 19.65 1.77 2.28
C LEU A 473 19.84 0.74 1.16
N ARG A 474 19.78 -0.55 1.51
CA ARG A 474 19.93 -1.63 0.51
C ARG A 474 18.85 -1.58 -0.56
N TRP A 475 17.59 -1.32 -0.17
CA TRP A 475 16.50 -1.15 -1.13
C TRP A 475 16.73 0.01 -2.10
N ARG A 476 17.28 1.14 -1.62
CA ARG A 476 17.58 2.28 -2.52
C ARG A 476 18.73 2.02 -3.47
N LEU A 477 19.70 1.22 -3.06
CA LEU A 477 20.88 0.93 -3.88
C LEU A 477 20.68 -0.28 -4.82
N PHE A 478 20.04 -1.34 -4.32
CA PHE A 478 19.93 -2.62 -5.03
C PHE A 478 18.50 -2.94 -5.48
N GLY A 479 17.49 -2.28 -4.91
CA GLY A 479 16.09 -2.53 -5.25
C GLY A 479 15.67 -1.91 -6.58
N ALA A 480 14.42 -2.12 -6.95
CA ALA A 480 13.83 -1.59 -8.18
C ALA A 480 14.04 -0.08 -8.32
N MET A 481 14.49 0.36 -9.49
CA MET A 481 14.88 1.75 -9.79
C MET A 481 16.09 2.27 -8.97
N GLY A 482 16.82 1.40 -8.31
CA GLY A 482 18.12 1.71 -7.69
C GLY A 482 19.28 1.65 -8.71
N PRO A 483 20.46 2.15 -8.30
CA PRO A 483 21.62 2.21 -9.20
C PRO A 483 22.05 0.83 -9.74
N VAL A 484 22.07 -0.20 -8.88
CA VAL A 484 22.48 -1.55 -9.32
C VAL A 484 21.48 -2.15 -10.30
N TYR A 485 20.18 -2.00 -10.03
CA TYR A 485 19.13 -2.45 -10.96
C TYR A 485 19.23 -1.75 -12.33
N LEU A 486 19.48 -0.43 -12.34
CA LEU A 486 19.67 0.31 -13.59
C LEU A 486 20.93 -0.16 -14.33
N ALA A 487 22.00 -0.47 -13.60
CA ALA A 487 23.24 -0.99 -14.18
C ALA A 487 23.03 -2.37 -14.83
N GLU A 488 22.33 -3.26 -14.15
CA GLU A 488 21.95 -4.58 -14.66
C GLU A 488 21.14 -4.47 -15.95
N ARG A 489 20.04 -3.71 -15.92
CA ARG A 489 19.16 -3.51 -17.07
C ARG A 489 19.87 -2.90 -18.27
N LEU A 490 20.72 -1.90 -18.02
CA LEU A 490 21.53 -1.26 -19.07
C LEU A 490 22.51 -2.23 -19.70
N ALA A 491 23.17 -3.07 -18.89
CA ALA A 491 24.10 -4.09 -19.38
C ALA A 491 23.38 -5.18 -20.19
N GLU A 492 22.20 -5.61 -19.76
CA GLU A 492 21.37 -6.58 -20.49
C GLU A 492 20.94 -6.04 -21.86
N GLU A 493 20.38 -4.82 -21.92
CA GLU A 493 19.95 -4.20 -23.19
C GLU A 493 21.13 -3.94 -24.13
N ALA A 494 22.27 -3.51 -23.61
CA ALA A 494 23.47 -3.30 -24.42
C ALA A 494 24.05 -4.61 -24.97
N SER A 495 23.78 -5.75 -24.31
CA SER A 495 24.25 -7.06 -24.75
C SER A 495 23.30 -7.75 -25.73
N SER A 496 21.99 -7.47 -25.68
CA SER A 496 20.97 -8.29 -26.36
C SER A 496 20.36 -7.68 -27.62
N VAL A 497 20.06 -6.39 -27.66
CA VAL A 497 19.11 -5.83 -28.67
C VAL A 497 19.71 -4.73 -29.56
N GLY A 498 20.93 -4.26 -29.30
CA GLY A 498 21.55 -3.18 -30.09
C GLY A 498 20.90 -1.81 -29.94
N THR A 499 20.01 -1.63 -28.97
CA THR A 499 19.39 -0.33 -28.64
C THR A 499 20.40 0.61 -27.98
N TRP A 500 21.34 0.04 -27.22
CA TRP A 500 22.45 0.73 -26.59
C TRP A 500 23.77 0.25 -27.17
N LEU A 501 24.63 1.19 -27.55
CA LEU A 501 26.01 0.84 -27.90
C LEU A 501 26.79 0.49 -26.60
N PRO A 502 27.62 -0.56 -26.60
CA PRO A 502 28.39 -0.94 -25.41
C PRO A 502 29.18 0.23 -24.79
N GLY A 503 29.80 1.06 -25.60
CA GLY A 503 30.53 2.25 -25.12
C GLY A 503 29.65 3.32 -24.50
N GLU A 504 28.43 3.52 -24.99
CA GLU A 504 27.46 4.42 -24.36
C GLU A 504 26.97 3.88 -23.03
N ALA A 505 26.71 2.58 -22.97
CA ALA A 505 26.31 1.92 -21.74
C ALA A 505 27.42 1.98 -20.68
N GLN A 506 28.67 1.68 -21.06
CA GLN A 506 29.84 1.80 -20.19
C GLN A 506 30.01 3.24 -19.66
N PHE A 507 29.87 4.25 -20.53
CA PHE A 507 29.93 5.65 -20.11
C PHE A 507 28.84 5.99 -19.08
N LEU A 508 27.57 5.59 -19.33
CA LEU A 508 26.47 5.86 -18.40
C LEU A 508 26.65 5.11 -17.07
N LEU A 509 27.22 3.89 -17.08
CA LEU A 509 27.54 3.15 -15.87
C LEU A 509 28.63 3.85 -15.03
N ALA A 510 29.63 4.45 -15.67
CA ALA A 510 30.64 5.24 -14.98
C ALA A 510 30.04 6.51 -14.36
N GLU A 511 29.18 7.24 -15.10
CA GLU A 511 28.46 8.39 -14.60
C GLU A 511 27.50 8.03 -13.44
N LEU A 512 26.89 6.85 -13.51
CA LEU A 512 26.04 6.31 -12.45
C LEU A 512 26.86 6.06 -11.17
N ALA A 513 28.04 5.45 -11.29
CA ALA A 513 28.95 5.21 -10.16
C ALA A 513 29.40 6.53 -9.54
N LEU A 514 29.81 7.53 -10.36
CA LEU A 514 30.17 8.86 -9.87
C LEU A 514 28.98 9.56 -9.18
N THR A 515 27.77 9.39 -9.70
CA THR A 515 26.55 9.94 -9.08
C THR A 515 26.34 9.37 -7.70
N VAL A 516 26.44 8.04 -7.54
CA VAL A 516 26.32 7.36 -6.24
C VAL A 516 27.40 7.87 -5.28
N ARG A 517 28.67 7.95 -5.72
CA ARG A 517 29.79 8.40 -4.88
C ARG A 517 29.63 9.84 -4.41
N ARG A 518 29.17 10.75 -5.29
CA ARG A 518 29.00 12.18 -5.02
C ARG A 518 27.68 12.52 -4.32
N THR A 519 26.87 11.51 -3.97
CA THR A 519 25.62 11.69 -3.23
C THR A 519 25.89 12.21 -1.82
N GLN A 520 25.16 13.23 -1.39
CA GLN A 520 25.20 13.74 -0.02
C GLN A 520 24.24 12.91 0.84
N TRP A 521 24.77 11.87 1.47
CA TRP A 521 23.97 10.93 2.23
C TRP A 521 23.45 11.54 3.53
N SER A 522 22.14 11.46 3.75
CA SER A 522 21.49 11.85 5.00
C SER A 522 21.13 10.59 5.80
N VAL A 523 21.88 10.32 6.86
CA VAL A 523 21.73 9.12 7.70
C VAL A 523 21.25 9.52 9.09
N ALA A 524 20.31 8.73 9.63
CA ALA A 524 19.82 8.89 10.99
C ALA A 524 19.94 7.56 11.76
N PRO A 525 20.16 7.58 13.08
CA PRO A 525 20.17 6.36 13.88
C PRO A 525 18.90 5.51 13.68
N PRO A 526 18.99 4.17 13.69
CA PRO A 526 20.17 3.36 14.03
C PRO A 526 21.17 3.09 12.90
N LEU A 527 20.94 3.60 11.68
CA LEU A 527 21.88 3.44 10.58
C LEU A 527 23.17 4.22 10.87
N THR A 528 24.32 3.57 10.75
CA THR A 528 25.63 4.17 10.99
C THR A 528 26.36 4.48 9.68
N HIS A 529 27.27 5.43 9.71
CA HIS A 529 28.11 5.74 8.54
C HIS A 529 28.95 4.56 8.08
N ALA A 530 29.46 3.73 8.99
CA ALA A 530 30.22 2.54 8.62
C ALA A 530 29.41 1.52 7.79
N VAL A 531 28.13 1.33 8.13
CA VAL A 531 27.21 0.49 7.34
C VAL A 531 26.89 1.15 6.01
N LEU A 532 26.69 2.48 5.99
CA LEU A 532 26.50 3.23 4.76
C LEU A 532 27.68 3.04 3.82
N ASP A 533 28.91 3.31 4.30
CA ASP A 533 30.12 3.27 3.48
C ASP A 533 30.32 1.87 2.88
N SER A 534 30.23 0.81 3.70
CA SER A 534 30.38 -0.57 3.20
C SER A 534 29.31 -0.97 2.17
N THR A 535 28.06 -0.50 2.34
CA THR A 535 26.96 -0.82 1.41
C THR A 535 27.09 -0.02 0.10
N VAL A 536 27.58 1.22 0.17
CA VAL A 536 27.88 2.03 -1.01
C VAL A 536 29.06 1.43 -1.81
N GLU A 537 30.12 0.97 -1.13
CA GLU A 537 31.23 0.26 -1.78
C GLU A 537 30.75 -1.01 -2.52
N GLU A 538 29.90 -1.82 -1.87
CA GLU A 538 29.27 -3.00 -2.50
C GLU A 538 28.48 -2.60 -3.77
N CYS A 539 27.71 -1.52 -3.71
CA CYS A 539 26.96 -0.99 -4.84
C CYS A 539 27.89 -0.55 -5.99
N LEU A 540 28.96 0.17 -5.69
CA LEU A 540 29.91 0.68 -6.68
C LEU A 540 30.66 -0.44 -7.38
N GLU A 541 31.09 -1.47 -6.65
CA GLU A 541 31.71 -2.66 -7.24
C GLU A 541 30.72 -3.42 -8.14
N ALA A 542 29.45 -3.56 -7.75
CA ALA A 542 28.42 -4.17 -8.59
C ALA A 542 28.24 -3.42 -9.92
N ILE A 543 28.16 -2.08 -9.89
CA ILE A 543 28.04 -1.24 -11.10
C ILE A 543 29.28 -1.44 -12.00
N LYS A 544 30.48 -1.45 -11.43
CA LYS A 544 31.73 -1.67 -12.15
C LYS A 544 31.81 -3.04 -12.80
N ASP A 545 31.32 -4.07 -12.11
CA ASP A 545 31.26 -5.42 -12.65
C ASP A 545 30.31 -5.53 -13.85
N HIS A 546 29.16 -4.86 -13.82
CA HIS A 546 28.28 -4.77 -14.98
C HIS A 546 28.97 -4.05 -16.15
N ALA A 547 29.71 -2.96 -15.92
CA ALA A 547 30.45 -2.27 -16.95
C ALA A 547 31.57 -3.15 -17.58
N ARG A 548 32.26 -3.97 -16.77
CA ARG A 548 33.33 -4.88 -17.24
C ARG A 548 32.83 -6.05 -18.08
N ARG A 549 31.57 -6.48 -17.89
CA ARG A 549 30.96 -7.57 -18.68
C ARG A 549 30.60 -7.14 -20.09
N LEU A 550 30.47 -5.84 -20.34
CA LEU A 550 30.15 -5.31 -21.66
C LEU A 550 31.36 -5.44 -22.60
N PRO A 551 31.15 -5.79 -23.88
CA PRO A 551 32.21 -5.84 -24.85
C PRO A 551 32.85 -4.45 -25.05
N PRO A 552 34.15 -4.35 -25.31
CA PRO A 552 34.80 -3.06 -25.52
C PRO A 552 34.21 -2.35 -26.74
N GLY A 553 33.95 -1.05 -26.59
CA GLY A 553 33.45 -0.21 -27.68
C GLY A 553 34.48 -0.07 -28.84
N LYS A 554 34.03 0.27 -30.04
CA LYS A 554 34.89 0.36 -31.24
C LYS A 554 35.87 1.52 -31.24
N ASP A 555 35.71 2.56 -30.39
CA ASP A 555 36.55 3.75 -30.28
C ASP A 555 37.19 3.87 -28.89
N VAL A 556 38.11 3.00 -28.59
CA VAL A 556 38.44 2.50 -27.27
C VAL A 556 39.35 3.43 -26.45
N LEU A 557 40.33 4.10 -27.03
CA LEU A 557 41.46 4.69 -26.27
C LEU A 557 41.09 5.87 -25.35
N ARG A 558 40.07 6.65 -25.66
CA ARG A 558 39.63 7.77 -24.79
C ARG A 558 38.60 7.34 -23.76
N LEU A 559 37.72 6.42 -24.15
CA LEU A 559 36.68 5.88 -23.25
C LEU A 559 37.35 5.06 -22.13
N ASP A 560 38.26 4.16 -22.43
CA ASP A 560 38.95 3.34 -21.42
C ASP A 560 39.62 4.20 -20.35
N ARG A 561 40.36 5.25 -20.76
CA ARG A 561 40.97 6.19 -19.81
C ARG A 561 39.94 6.91 -18.92
N TYR A 562 38.81 7.26 -19.52
CA TYR A 562 37.74 7.88 -18.77
C TYR A 562 37.12 6.89 -17.77
N LEU A 563 36.81 5.66 -18.19
CA LEU A 563 36.26 4.63 -17.35
C LEU A 563 37.17 4.30 -16.16
N ASP A 564 38.48 4.12 -16.44
CA ASP A 564 39.49 3.88 -15.40
C ASP A 564 39.54 5.05 -14.39
N ALA A 565 39.53 6.28 -14.85
CA ALA A 565 39.55 7.45 -13.98
C ALA A 565 38.25 7.56 -13.16
N ALA A 566 37.07 7.40 -13.81
CA ALA A 566 35.77 7.52 -13.17
C ALA A 566 35.54 6.44 -12.11
N PHE A 567 35.85 5.17 -12.41
CA PHE A 567 35.71 4.09 -11.42
C PHE A 567 36.80 4.18 -10.33
N SER A 568 38.02 4.68 -10.65
CA SER A 568 39.01 4.96 -9.62
C SER A 568 38.53 6.04 -8.64
N GLU A 569 37.97 7.16 -9.15
CA GLU A 569 37.37 8.20 -8.31
C GLU A 569 36.16 7.68 -7.50
N ALA A 570 35.32 6.89 -8.12
CA ALA A 570 34.12 6.37 -7.45
C ALA A 570 34.46 5.41 -6.28
N LEU A 571 35.55 4.67 -6.36
CA LEU A 571 35.98 3.68 -5.36
C LEU A 571 36.99 4.23 -4.33
N GLN A 572 37.49 5.45 -4.49
CA GLN A 572 38.28 6.16 -3.47
C GLN A 572 37.38 6.81 -2.41
#